data_0e39076965736a234d3f1a40558c827b
#
_entry.id   0e39076965736a234d3f1a40558c827b
#
_cell.length_a   1.000
_cell.length_b   1.000
_cell.length_c   1.000
_cell.angle_alpha   90.00
_cell.angle_beta   90.00
_cell.angle_gamma   90.00
#
_symmetry.space_group_name_H-M   'P 1'
#
loop_
_entity.id
_entity.type
_entity.pdbx_description
1 polymer ?
#
loop_
_entity_poly.entity_id
_entity_poly.type
_entity_poly.pdbx_seq_one_letter_code
_entity_poly.pdbx_strand_id
1 'polypeptide(L)'
;MTALALAESRFRQFLALAKPRVVSLIVFCAVIGMFLAVPGLPPADVVFAATVGIALVAGAAAAVNCLVEQKIDAIMLRTRRRPLPRGELTSLQTLVFAGVVGGAGLWVLYRFVNPLTMWLTLATFVGYAIVYTVLLKPATPQNIVIGGASGAMPPVLGWAAVAGEVAPEALLLFLIIFVWTPPHFWSLALYRTQDYAKAGLPMLPVTHGARYTRLMIVLYTVALIAVTMLPFAIRMSGVLYLAAALGLGAVFLWRAVTMYFRYSDALARATFKYSILYLAALFSALLVDHYWQ
;
A
#
# COMPACT_ATOMS: atom_id res chain seq x y z
N MET A 1 25.48 28.56 2.68
CA MET A 1 24.04 28.16 2.82
C MET A 1 23.52 28.76 4.10
N THR A 2 22.36 29.42 4.09
CA THR A 2 21.73 29.95 5.31
C THR A 2 21.21 28.80 6.19
N ALA A 3 21.08 29.01 7.49
CA ALA A 3 20.53 28.02 8.43
C ALA A 3 19.13 27.54 8.00
N LEU A 4 18.34 28.45 7.41
CA LEU A 4 17.00 28.15 6.88
C LEU A 4 17.06 27.18 5.66
N ALA A 5 17.99 27.36 4.74
CA ALA A 5 18.18 26.48 3.59
C ALA A 5 18.68 25.09 4.00
N LEU A 6 19.49 25.01 5.06
CA LEU A 6 19.90 23.72 5.63
C LEU A 6 18.75 23.00 6.30
N ALA A 7 17.91 23.69 7.08
CA ALA A 7 16.72 23.12 7.74
C ALA A 7 15.70 22.62 6.70
N GLU A 8 15.43 23.40 5.65
CA GLU A 8 14.54 22.99 4.54
C GLU A 8 15.06 21.76 3.80
N SER A 9 16.36 21.69 3.55
CA SER A 9 17.00 20.51 2.94
C SER A 9 16.84 19.27 3.84
N ARG A 10 17.07 19.39 5.14
CA ARG A 10 16.89 18.29 6.12
C ARG A 10 15.45 17.82 6.20
N PHE A 11 14.49 18.73 6.28
CA PHE A 11 13.07 18.38 6.28
C PHE A 11 12.68 17.57 5.05
N ARG A 12 13.10 18.00 3.85
CA ARG A 12 12.86 17.27 2.59
C ARG A 12 13.48 15.86 2.60
N GLN A 13 14.65 15.69 3.18
CA GLN A 13 15.30 14.39 3.30
C GLN A 13 14.51 13.42 4.20
N PHE A 14 14.04 13.87 5.37
CA PHE A 14 13.18 13.07 6.24
C PHE A 14 11.81 12.78 5.61
N LEU A 15 11.21 13.77 4.95
CA LEU A 15 9.97 13.57 4.22
C LEU A 15 10.11 12.52 3.10
N ALA A 16 11.26 12.47 2.42
CA ALA A 16 11.54 11.47 1.40
C ALA A 16 11.60 10.04 1.97
N LEU A 17 12.04 9.85 3.22
CA LEU A 17 12.02 8.55 3.90
C LEU A 17 10.58 8.09 4.19
N ALA A 18 9.69 9.01 4.55
CA ALA A 18 8.28 8.73 4.82
C ALA A 18 7.48 8.33 3.56
N LYS A 19 8.05 8.47 2.34
CA LYS A 19 7.42 8.11 1.06
C LYS A 19 6.00 8.68 0.89
N PRO A 20 5.78 9.99 0.91
CA PRO A 20 4.46 10.61 0.99
C PRO A 20 3.49 10.16 -0.12
N ARG A 21 3.99 9.88 -1.33
CA ARG A 21 3.16 9.37 -2.44
C ARG A 21 2.59 7.96 -2.18
N VAL A 22 3.30 7.13 -1.44
CA VAL A 22 2.81 5.80 -1.05
C VAL A 22 1.84 5.94 0.12
N VAL A 23 2.23 6.73 1.13
CA VAL A 23 1.41 6.99 2.31
C VAL A 23 0.09 7.66 1.94
N SER A 24 0.04 8.54 0.92
CA SER A 24 -1.23 9.17 0.50
C SER A 24 -2.27 8.15 0.01
N LEU A 25 -1.87 7.09 -0.70
CA LEU A 25 -2.81 6.04 -1.12
C LEU A 25 -3.24 5.17 0.08
N ILE A 26 -2.34 4.90 1.02
CA ILE A 26 -2.63 4.20 2.28
C ILE A 26 -3.68 4.98 3.07
N VAL A 27 -3.45 6.27 3.26
CA VAL A 27 -4.35 7.17 3.98
C VAL A 27 -5.70 7.28 3.27
N PHE A 28 -5.70 7.41 1.95
CA PHE A 28 -6.93 7.43 1.15
C PHE A 28 -7.79 6.18 1.40
N CYS A 29 -7.21 4.98 1.35
CA CYS A 29 -7.95 3.75 1.62
C CYS A 29 -8.44 3.67 3.08
N ALA A 30 -7.65 4.17 4.04
CA ALA A 30 -8.07 4.23 5.44
C ALA A 30 -9.25 5.20 5.64
N VAL A 31 -9.19 6.38 5.03
CA VAL A 31 -10.29 7.37 5.09
C VAL A 31 -11.57 6.78 4.47
N ILE A 32 -11.48 6.13 3.31
CA ILE A 32 -12.65 5.45 2.74
C ILE A 32 -13.22 4.41 3.73
N GLY A 33 -12.35 3.61 4.37
CA GLY A 33 -12.78 2.66 5.41
C GLY A 33 -13.51 3.32 6.58
N MET A 34 -13.10 4.54 7.00
CA MET A 34 -13.78 5.31 8.05
C MET A 34 -15.19 5.70 7.63
N PHE A 35 -15.34 6.18 6.40
CA PHE A 35 -16.64 6.65 5.89
C PHE A 35 -17.60 5.50 5.59
N LEU A 36 -17.10 4.33 5.20
CA LEU A 36 -17.93 3.15 4.96
C LEU A 36 -18.35 2.42 6.26
N ALA A 37 -17.74 2.76 7.40
CA ALA A 37 -18.01 2.09 8.67
C ALA A 37 -19.33 2.50 9.32
N VAL A 38 -19.95 3.60 8.89
CA VAL A 38 -21.21 4.12 9.44
C VAL A 38 -22.11 4.63 8.31
N PRO A 39 -23.45 4.55 8.45
CA PRO A 39 -24.39 5.00 7.41
C PRO A 39 -24.32 6.51 7.14
N GLY A 40 -23.95 7.31 8.14
CA GLY A 40 -23.83 8.77 8.03
C GLY A 40 -22.37 9.23 7.99
N LEU A 41 -22.16 10.54 8.24
CA LEU A 41 -20.81 11.08 8.35
C LEU A 41 -20.15 10.65 9.66
N PRO A 42 -18.93 10.10 9.63
CA PRO A 42 -18.20 9.77 10.85
C PRO A 42 -17.78 11.04 11.62
N PRO A 43 -17.53 10.97 12.94
CA PRO A 43 -17.05 12.10 13.73
C PRO A 43 -15.76 12.70 13.16
N ALA A 44 -15.77 14.00 12.86
CA ALA A 44 -14.68 14.67 12.15
C ALA A 44 -13.36 14.67 12.96
N ASP A 45 -13.43 14.74 14.27
CA ASP A 45 -12.28 14.65 15.17
C ASP A 45 -11.62 13.27 15.13
N VAL A 46 -12.43 12.19 15.11
CA VAL A 46 -11.95 10.81 14.95
C VAL A 46 -11.30 10.63 13.57
N VAL A 47 -11.95 11.10 12.49
CA VAL A 47 -11.41 11.03 11.13
C VAL A 47 -10.06 11.75 11.04
N PHE A 48 -9.97 12.96 11.61
CA PHE A 48 -8.72 13.72 11.60
C PHE A 48 -7.62 13.01 12.41
N ALA A 49 -7.91 12.60 13.65
CA ALA A 49 -6.94 11.95 14.53
C ALA A 49 -6.46 10.62 13.94
N ALA A 50 -7.37 9.78 13.43
CA ALA A 50 -7.04 8.51 12.80
C ALA A 50 -6.21 8.71 11.54
N THR A 51 -6.57 9.68 10.69
CA THR A 51 -5.81 10.02 9.47
C THR A 51 -4.38 10.41 9.80
N VAL A 52 -4.19 11.31 10.77
CA VAL A 52 -2.86 11.75 11.21
C VAL A 52 -2.08 10.61 11.83
N GLY A 53 -2.68 9.86 12.76
CA GLY A 53 -2.02 8.75 13.44
C GLY A 53 -1.57 7.64 12.49
N ILE A 54 -2.46 7.19 11.59
CA ILE A 54 -2.15 6.18 10.58
C ILE A 54 -1.06 6.68 9.62
N ALA A 55 -1.13 7.94 9.17
CA ALA A 55 -0.13 8.53 8.27
C ALA A 55 1.27 8.57 8.90
N LEU A 56 1.36 8.97 10.18
CA LEU A 56 2.63 9.02 10.91
C LEU A 56 3.24 7.63 11.08
N VAL A 57 2.45 6.63 11.50
CA VAL A 57 2.95 5.25 11.65
C VAL A 57 3.34 4.64 10.31
N ALA A 58 2.57 4.88 9.24
CA ALA A 58 2.90 4.43 7.89
C ALA A 58 4.19 5.08 7.37
N GLY A 59 4.39 6.37 7.64
CA GLY A 59 5.62 7.09 7.32
C GLY A 59 6.83 6.56 8.08
N ALA A 60 6.67 6.25 9.37
CA ALA A 60 7.69 5.62 10.20
C ALA A 60 8.04 4.23 9.68
N ALA A 61 7.05 3.40 9.31
CA ALA A 61 7.27 2.09 8.70
C ALA A 61 8.04 2.18 7.38
N ALA A 62 7.74 3.19 6.55
CA ALA A 62 8.47 3.46 5.32
C ALA A 62 9.94 3.86 5.59
N ALA A 63 10.20 4.63 6.65
CA ALA A 63 11.57 5.01 7.06
C ALA A 63 12.37 3.80 7.55
N VAL A 64 11.77 2.94 8.39
CA VAL A 64 12.39 1.67 8.82
C VAL A 64 12.67 0.76 7.62
N ASN A 65 11.75 0.65 6.68
CA ASN A 65 11.99 -0.11 5.44
C ASN A 65 13.20 0.45 4.65
N CYS A 66 13.33 1.80 4.53
CA CYS A 66 14.51 2.41 3.89
C CYS A 66 15.81 2.11 4.66
N LEU A 67 15.75 2.07 5.99
CA LEU A 67 16.91 1.74 6.83
C LEU A 67 17.37 0.29 6.62
N VAL A 68 16.44 -0.67 6.69
CA VAL A 68 16.75 -2.09 6.49
C VAL A 68 17.27 -2.36 5.08
N GLU A 69 16.70 -1.70 4.08
CA GLU A 69 17.04 -1.89 2.66
C GLU A 69 18.21 -1.01 2.19
N GLN A 70 18.90 -0.26 3.05
CA GLN A 70 19.92 0.71 2.66
C GLN A 70 20.97 0.14 1.70
N LYS A 71 21.48 -1.07 1.95
CA LYS A 71 22.47 -1.73 1.09
C LYS A 71 21.87 -2.13 -0.28
N ILE A 72 20.66 -2.65 -0.27
CA ILE A 72 19.91 -3.05 -1.48
C ILE A 72 19.56 -1.81 -2.30
N ASP A 73 19.09 -0.77 -1.64
CA ASP A 73 18.74 0.51 -2.27
C ASP A 73 19.93 1.19 -2.98
N ALA A 74 21.15 1.02 -2.47
CA ALA A 74 22.36 1.54 -3.11
C ALA A 74 22.67 0.86 -4.46
N ILE A 75 22.29 -0.39 -4.64
CA ILE A 75 22.51 -1.17 -5.87
C ILE A 75 21.45 -0.86 -6.93
N MET A 76 20.18 -0.67 -6.50
CA MET A 76 19.05 -0.51 -7.40
C MET A 76 18.98 0.89 -8.03
N LEU A 77 18.88 1.00 -9.36
CA LEU A 77 18.80 2.27 -10.09
C LEU A 77 17.69 3.20 -9.61
N ARG A 78 16.55 2.63 -9.20
CA ARG A 78 15.38 3.37 -8.72
C ARG A 78 15.59 4.04 -7.36
N THR A 79 16.37 3.42 -6.48
CA THR A 79 16.43 3.78 -5.06
C THR A 79 17.79 4.28 -4.60
N ARG A 80 18.85 4.15 -5.41
CA ARG A 80 20.23 4.63 -5.09
C ARG A 80 20.33 6.14 -4.83
N ARG A 81 19.31 6.91 -5.24
CA ARG A 81 19.24 8.37 -5.02
C ARG A 81 18.51 8.74 -3.72
N ARG A 82 18.09 7.76 -2.91
CA ARG A 82 17.46 8.02 -1.60
C ARG A 82 18.47 8.63 -0.63
N PRO A 83 18.02 9.39 0.39
CA PRO A 83 18.91 10.05 1.35
C PRO A 83 19.88 9.11 2.07
N LEU A 84 19.43 7.91 2.47
CA LEU A 84 20.27 6.93 3.17
C LEU A 84 21.41 6.36 2.30
N PRO A 85 21.15 5.80 1.09
CA PRO A 85 22.23 5.35 0.20
C PRO A 85 23.22 6.45 -0.20
N ARG A 86 22.78 7.72 -0.20
CA ARG A 86 23.64 8.88 -0.50
C ARG A 86 24.45 9.38 0.71
N GLY A 87 24.22 8.82 1.90
CA GLY A 87 24.86 9.29 3.13
C GLY A 87 24.36 10.67 3.61
N GLU A 88 23.26 11.17 3.08
CA GLU A 88 22.64 12.45 3.49
C GLU A 88 22.00 12.37 4.88
N LEU A 89 21.55 11.16 5.28
CA LEU A 89 21.04 10.83 6.61
C LEU A 89 21.77 9.59 7.13
N THR A 90 22.03 9.57 8.44
CA THR A 90 22.60 8.41 9.10
C THR A 90 21.51 7.40 9.51
N SER A 91 21.92 6.15 9.74
CA SER A 91 21.03 5.10 10.26
C SER A 91 20.41 5.49 11.60
N LEU A 92 21.20 6.13 12.49
CA LEU A 92 20.71 6.58 13.80
C LEU A 92 19.66 7.70 13.65
N GLN A 93 19.90 8.69 12.79
CA GLN A 93 18.92 9.76 12.51
C GLN A 93 17.61 9.21 11.97
N THR A 94 17.69 8.20 11.09
CA THR A 94 16.51 7.54 10.51
C THR A 94 15.75 6.73 11.56
N LEU A 95 16.46 6.02 12.43
CA LEU A 95 15.85 5.24 13.52
C LEU A 95 15.15 6.15 14.54
N VAL A 96 15.81 7.24 14.96
CA VAL A 96 15.24 8.24 15.89
C VAL A 96 13.99 8.88 15.24
N PHE A 97 14.08 9.29 13.97
CA PHE A 97 12.94 9.82 13.23
C PHE A 97 11.75 8.84 13.21
N ALA A 98 12.01 7.58 12.85
CA ALA A 98 10.97 6.56 12.81
C ALA A 98 10.37 6.29 14.20
N GLY A 99 11.19 6.25 15.25
CA GLY A 99 10.74 6.06 16.63
C GLY A 99 9.86 7.22 17.12
N VAL A 100 10.29 8.45 16.90
CA VAL A 100 9.54 9.65 17.32
C VAL A 100 8.23 9.78 16.53
N VAL A 101 8.29 9.67 15.20
CA VAL A 101 7.10 9.84 14.35
C VAL A 101 6.12 8.69 14.55
N GLY A 102 6.61 7.45 14.60
CA GLY A 102 5.78 6.26 14.84
C GLY A 102 5.17 6.27 16.26
N GLY A 103 5.97 6.60 17.27
CA GLY A 103 5.49 6.73 18.66
C GLY A 103 4.43 7.82 18.80
N ALA A 104 4.63 8.99 18.19
CA ALA A 104 3.65 10.06 18.16
C ALA A 104 2.35 9.61 17.47
N GLY A 105 2.43 8.90 16.34
CA GLY A 105 1.27 8.37 15.64
C GLY A 105 0.49 7.36 16.48
N LEU A 106 1.17 6.40 17.13
CA LEU A 106 0.53 5.44 18.04
C LEU A 106 -0.11 6.13 19.26
N TRP A 107 0.56 7.15 19.81
CA TRP A 107 0.00 7.93 20.91
C TRP A 107 -1.28 8.68 20.50
N VAL A 108 -1.30 9.29 19.32
CA VAL A 108 -2.50 9.95 18.76
C VAL A 108 -3.64 8.93 18.61
N LEU A 109 -3.37 7.74 18.05
CA LEU A 109 -4.39 6.70 17.90
C LEU A 109 -4.93 6.22 19.25
N TYR A 110 -4.04 5.99 20.22
CA TYR A 110 -4.45 5.57 21.56
C TYR A 110 -5.28 6.61 22.29
N ARG A 111 -4.86 7.90 22.21
CA ARG A 111 -5.46 8.97 23.02
C ARG A 111 -6.73 9.57 22.44
N PHE A 112 -6.83 9.65 21.11
CA PHE A 112 -7.88 10.39 20.40
C PHE A 112 -8.75 9.52 19.49
N VAL A 113 -8.44 8.23 19.34
CA VAL A 113 -9.23 7.27 18.56
C VAL A 113 -9.67 6.13 19.46
N ASN A 114 -8.99 5.00 19.44
CA ASN A 114 -9.23 3.88 20.33
C ASN A 114 -8.03 2.91 20.41
N PRO A 115 -7.93 2.09 21.47
CA PRO A 115 -6.84 1.12 21.62
C PRO A 115 -6.79 0.07 20.51
N LEU A 116 -7.93 -0.37 19.97
CA LEU A 116 -7.97 -1.39 18.93
C LEU A 116 -7.25 -0.91 17.67
N THR A 117 -7.56 0.31 17.20
CA THR A 117 -6.90 0.91 16.03
C THR A 117 -5.42 1.09 16.26
N MET A 118 -5.00 1.52 17.46
CA MET A 118 -3.59 1.63 17.81
C MET A 118 -2.87 0.27 17.70
N TRP A 119 -3.43 -0.80 18.29
CA TRP A 119 -2.81 -2.13 18.24
C TRP A 119 -2.80 -2.73 16.83
N LEU A 120 -3.86 -2.58 16.07
CA LEU A 120 -3.90 -3.01 14.66
C LEU A 120 -2.86 -2.26 13.81
N THR A 121 -2.71 -0.96 14.04
CA THR A 121 -1.70 -0.14 13.34
C THR A 121 -0.29 -0.54 13.72
N LEU A 122 -0.03 -0.82 15.00
CA LEU A 122 1.26 -1.36 15.46
C LEU A 122 1.55 -2.74 14.87
N ALA A 123 0.56 -3.63 14.84
CA ALA A 123 0.70 -4.95 14.22
C ALA A 123 1.00 -4.84 12.72
N THR A 124 0.34 -3.90 12.02
CA THR A 124 0.60 -3.60 10.61
C THR A 124 2.01 -3.06 10.40
N PHE A 125 2.49 -2.16 11.27
CA PHE A 125 3.87 -1.66 11.26
C PHE A 125 4.87 -2.81 11.41
N VAL A 126 4.70 -3.68 12.40
CA VAL A 126 5.57 -4.85 12.63
C VAL A 126 5.51 -5.79 11.42
N GLY A 127 4.32 -6.09 10.91
CA GLY A 127 4.11 -6.91 9.73
C GLY A 127 4.86 -6.40 8.50
N TYR A 128 4.82 -5.09 8.26
CA TYR A 128 5.51 -4.49 7.11
C TYR A 128 7.01 -4.30 7.36
N ALA A 129 7.40 -3.67 8.47
CA ALA A 129 8.78 -3.28 8.70
C ALA A 129 9.68 -4.46 9.05
N ILE A 130 9.16 -5.48 9.76
CA ILE A 130 9.91 -6.64 10.21
C ILE A 130 9.57 -7.87 9.37
N VAL A 131 8.32 -8.35 9.41
CA VAL A 131 7.97 -9.62 8.78
C VAL A 131 8.18 -9.55 7.26
N TYR A 132 7.62 -8.55 6.59
CA TYR A 132 7.80 -8.42 5.14
C TYR A 132 9.23 -8.01 4.78
N THR A 133 9.74 -6.91 5.34
CA THR A 133 11.00 -6.31 4.87
C THR A 133 12.22 -7.14 5.23
N VAL A 134 12.28 -7.67 6.47
CA VAL A 134 13.47 -8.41 6.96
C VAL A 134 13.39 -9.89 6.63
N LEU A 135 12.20 -10.52 6.78
CA LEU A 135 12.08 -11.97 6.68
C LEU A 135 11.64 -12.43 5.30
N LEU A 136 10.49 -11.93 4.81
CA LEU A 136 9.87 -12.46 3.59
C LEU A 136 10.58 -12.01 2.31
N LYS A 137 10.93 -10.73 2.22
CA LYS A 137 11.45 -10.14 0.98
C LYS A 137 12.73 -10.77 0.47
N PRO A 138 13.72 -11.10 1.32
CA PRO A 138 14.91 -11.82 0.87
C PRO A 138 14.71 -13.35 0.75
N ALA A 139 13.68 -13.93 1.39
CA ALA A 139 13.56 -15.36 1.56
C ALA A 139 12.71 -16.06 0.50
N THR A 140 11.71 -15.39 -0.08
CA THR A 140 10.72 -16.08 -0.92
C THR A 140 10.18 -15.21 -2.07
N PRO A 141 9.90 -15.80 -3.26
CA PRO A 141 9.19 -15.11 -4.35
C PRO A 141 7.73 -14.79 -4.00
N GLN A 142 7.16 -15.42 -2.95
CA GLN A 142 5.81 -15.14 -2.44
C GLN A 142 5.78 -13.91 -1.50
N ASN A 143 6.90 -13.22 -1.33
CA ASN A 143 7.00 -12.04 -0.46
C ASN A 143 5.94 -10.97 -0.77
N ILE A 144 5.57 -10.79 -2.05
CA ILE A 144 4.55 -9.83 -2.48
C ILE A 144 3.15 -10.28 -2.07
N VAL A 145 2.85 -11.58 -2.18
CA VAL A 145 1.54 -12.11 -1.78
C VAL A 145 1.38 -12.02 -0.26
N ILE A 146 2.29 -12.65 0.48
CA ILE A 146 2.18 -12.72 1.96
C ILE A 146 2.34 -11.32 2.57
N GLY A 147 3.37 -10.58 2.14
CA GLY A 147 3.64 -9.22 2.63
C GLY A 147 2.57 -8.19 2.22
N GLY A 148 1.80 -8.48 1.17
CA GLY A 148 0.65 -7.70 0.74
C GLY A 148 -0.41 -7.54 1.82
N ALA A 149 -0.49 -8.46 2.79
CA ALA A 149 -1.40 -8.37 3.93
C ALA A 149 -1.22 -7.05 4.72
N SER A 150 0.02 -6.65 5.00
CA SER A 150 0.27 -5.36 5.68
C SER A 150 -0.18 -4.16 4.85
N GLY A 151 0.00 -4.23 3.52
CA GLY A 151 -0.46 -3.18 2.59
C GLY A 151 -1.98 -3.12 2.43
N ALA A 152 -2.69 -4.19 2.77
CA ALA A 152 -4.13 -4.30 2.66
C ALA A 152 -4.89 -3.85 3.94
N MET A 153 -4.18 -3.62 5.04
CA MET A 153 -4.79 -3.22 6.32
C MET A 153 -5.43 -1.82 6.37
N PRO A 154 -5.04 -0.83 5.57
CA PRO A 154 -5.52 0.55 5.74
C PRO A 154 -7.04 0.70 5.88
N PRO A 155 -7.91 0.12 5.04
CA PRO A 155 -9.35 0.26 5.23
C PRO A 155 -9.87 -0.39 6.53
N VAL A 156 -9.22 -1.47 6.99
CA VAL A 156 -9.55 -2.10 8.30
C VAL A 156 -9.18 -1.18 9.45
N LEU A 157 -8.03 -0.49 9.36
CA LEU A 157 -7.62 0.49 10.37
C LEU A 157 -8.60 1.66 10.41
N GLY A 158 -9.02 2.14 9.24
CA GLY A 158 -10.03 3.19 9.14
C GLY A 158 -11.38 2.77 9.71
N TRP A 159 -11.86 1.60 9.35
CA TRP A 159 -13.11 1.02 9.88
C TRP A 159 -13.07 0.90 11.41
N ALA A 160 -12.02 0.27 11.95
CA ALA A 160 -11.84 0.10 13.38
C ALA A 160 -11.73 1.43 14.14
N ALA A 161 -11.22 2.49 13.49
CA ALA A 161 -11.13 3.81 14.08
C ALA A 161 -12.51 4.42 14.41
N VAL A 162 -13.50 4.15 13.57
CA VAL A 162 -14.85 4.72 13.69
C VAL A 162 -15.78 3.73 14.39
N ALA A 163 -15.81 2.46 13.97
CA ALA A 163 -16.72 1.46 14.51
C ALA A 163 -16.26 0.83 15.85
N GLY A 164 -14.95 0.92 16.16
CA GLY A 164 -14.39 0.27 17.36
C GLY A 164 -14.27 -1.26 17.26
N GLU A 165 -14.50 -1.82 16.08
CA GLU A 165 -14.45 -3.27 15.81
C GLU A 165 -13.92 -3.56 14.40
N VAL A 166 -13.62 -4.84 14.13
CA VAL A 166 -13.25 -5.34 12.79
C VAL A 166 -14.43 -6.11 12.22
N ALA A 167 -15.24 -5.43 11.43
CA ALA A 167 -16.40 -6.04 10.77
C ALA A 167 -16.01 -6.88 9.53
N PRO A 168 -16.87 -7.85 9.12
CA PRO A 168 -16.64 -8.62 7.89
C PRO A 168 -16.49 -7.76 6.64
N GLU A 169 -17.18 -6.63 6.55
CA GLU A 169 -17.10 -5.65 5.47
C GLU A 169 -15.70 -5.04 5.38
N ALA A 170 -15.08 -4.72 6.52
CA ALA A 170 -13.71 -4.24 6.58
C ALA A 170 -12.72 -5.29 6.07
N LEU A 171 -12.94 -6.58 6.41
CA LEU A 171 -12.14 -7.69 5.90
C LEU A 171 -12.33 -7.91 4.41
N LEU A 172 -13.49 -7.58 3.86
CA LEU A 172 -13.72 -7.62 2.41
C LEU A 172 -12.94 -6.51 1.70
N LEU A 173 -12.89 -5.31 2.25
CA LEU A 173 -12.03 -4.23 1.72
C LEU A 173 -10.54 -4.60 1.78
N PHE A 174 -10.12 -5.24 2.87
CA PHE A 174 -8.79 -5.84 2.98
C PHE A 174 -8.55 -6.86 1.87
N LEU A 175 -9.47 -7.79 1.64
CA LEU A 175 -9.34 -8.85 0.63
C LEU A 175 -9.18 -8.27 -0.78
N ILE A 176 -9.91 -7.20 -1.12
CA ILE A 176 -9.77 -6.50 -2.40
C ILE A 176 -8.34 -5.99 -2.59
N ILE A 177 -7.76 -5.28 -1.62
CA ILE A 177 -6.40 -4.76 -1.72
C ILE A 177 -5.36 -5.90 -1.69
N PHE A 178 -5.60 -6.93 -0.90
CA PHE A 178 -4.73 -8.09 -0.79
C PHE A 178 -4.59 -8.81 -2.15
N VAL A 179 -5.71 -9.07 -2.83
CA VAL A 179 -5.72 -9.71 -4.16
C VAL A 179 -5.24 -8.76 -5.26
N TRP A 180 -5.42 -7.45 -5.10
CA TRP A 180 -4.89 -6.42 -6.01
C TRP A 180 -3.36 -6.30 -5.95
N THR A 181 -2.74 -6.56 -4.80
CA THR A 181 -1.30 -6.34 -4.58
C THR A 181 -0.42 -7.15 -5.55
N PRO A 182 -0.64 -8.46 -5.82
CA PRO A 182 0.18 -9.22 -6.75
C PRO A 182 0.16 -8.69 -8.19
N PRO A 183 -0.97 -8.49 -8.87
CA PRO A 183 -0.97 -7.99 -10.24
C PRO A 183 -0.40 -6.57 -10.36
N HIS A 184 -0.59 -5.73 -9.33
CA HIS A 184 0.03 -4.42 -9.24
C HIS A 184 1.56 -4.53 -9.18
N PHE A 185 2.08 -5.23 -8.18
CA PHE A 185 3.51 -5.24 -7.90
C PHE A 185 4.32 -6.08 -8.90
N TRP A 186 3.77 -7.18 -9.38
CA TRP A 186 4.44 -7.99 -10.41
C TRP A 186 4.51 -7.28 -11.76
N SER A 187 3.55 -6.40 -12.07
CA SER A 187 3.66 -5.52 -13.25
C SER A 187 4.87 -4.59 -13.13
N LEU A 188 5.18 -4.07 -11.93
CA LEU A 188 6.41 -3.32 -11.67
C LEU A 188 7.65 -4.22 -11.78
N ALA A 189 7.59 -5.42 -11.17
CA ALA A 189 8.72 -6.33 -11.10
C ALA A 189 9.18 -6.81 -12.49
N LEU A 190 8.26 -6.98 -13.44
CA LEU A 190 8.56 -7.39 -14.80
C LEU A 190 9.53 -6.44 -15.52
N TYR A 191 9.28 -5.15 -15.54
CA TYR A 191 10.18 -4.19 -16.21
C TYR A 191 11.37 -3.77 -15.33
N ARG A 192 11.49 -4.34 -14.12
CA ARG A 192 12.60 -4.15 -13.18
C ARG A 192 13.33 -5.44 -12.84
N THR A 193 13.10 -6.51 -13.60
CA THR A 193 13.66 -7.84 -13.34
C THR A 193 15.18 -7.79 -13.15
N GLN A 194 15.90 -7.06 -14.00
CA GLN A 194 17.35 -6.92 -13.91
C GLN A 194 17.81 -6.19 -12.64
N ASP A 195 17.08 -5.13 -12.22
CA ASP A 195 17.39 -4.42 -10.97
C ASP A 195 17.25 -5.35 -9.76
N TYR A 196 16.17 -6.16 -9.72
CA TYR A 196 15.94 -7.13 -8.64
C TYR A 196 16.95 -8.28 -8.65
N ALA A 197 17.31 -8.80 -9.82
CA ALA A 197 18.32 -9.83 -9.95
C ALA A 197 19.71 -9.36 -9.47
N LYS A 198 20.13 -8.14 -9.85
CA LYS A 198 21.37 -7.53 -9.38
C LYS A 198 21.39 -7.31 -7.86
N ALA A 199 20.24 -7.05 -7.28
CA ALA A 199 20.10 -6.85 -5.83
C ALA A 199 19.94 -8.18 -5.05
N GLY A 200 19.96 -9.34 -5.72
CA GLY A 200 19.80 -10.65 -5.10
C GLY A 200 18.39 -10.91 -4.52
N LEU A 201 17.38 -10.16 -4.96
CA LEU A 201 16.02 -10.31 -4.46
C LEU A 201 15.23 -11.35 -5.27
N PRO A 202 14.63 -12.37 -4.63
CA PRO A 202 13.94 -13.48 -5.30
C PRO A 202 12.52 -13.08 -5.76
N MET A 203 12.39 -12.00 -6.54
CA MET A 203 11.10 -11.62 -7.09
C MET A 203 10.60 -12.64 -8.10
N LEU A 204 9.28 -12.79 -8.23
CA LEU A 204 8.67 -13.83 -9.08
C LEU A 204 9.25 -13.87 -10.52
N PRO A 205 9.44 -12.73 -11.24
CA PRO A 205 10.05 -12.79 -12.57
C PRO A 205 11.54 -13.18 -12.57
N VAL A 206 12.26 -13.03 -11.46
CA VAL A 206 13.66 -13.45 -11.31
C VAL A 206 13.75 -14.95 -11.11
N THR A 207 12.86 -15.53 -10.30
CA THR A 207 12.92 -16.95 -9.90
C THR A 207 12.16 -17.88 -10.87
N HIS A 208 10.99 -17.44 -11.36
CA HIS A 208 10.09 -18.26 -12.20
C HIS A 208 9.96 -17.73 -13.64
N GLY A 209 10.66 -16.65 -13.97
CA GLY A 209 10.66 -16.07 -15.29
C GLY A 209 9.45 -15.20 -15.63
N ALA A 210 9.59 -14.42 -16.70
CA ALA A 210 8.61 -13.43 -17.09
C ALA A 210 7.28 -14.03 -17.58
N ARG A 211 7.31 -15.20 -18.25
CA ARG A 211 6.08 -15.83 -18.77
C ARG A 211 5.18 -16.30 -17.65
N TYR A 212 5.74 -16.98 -16.65
CA TYR A 212 4.99 -17.41 -15.47
C TYR A 212 4.42 -16.24 -14.69
N THR A 213 5.22 -15.19 -14.47
CA THR A 213 4.78 -13.97 -13.79
C THR A 213 3.59 -13.33 -14.50
N ARG A 214 3.60 -13.24 -15.84
CA ARG A 214 2.48 -12.71 -16.63
C ARG A 214 1.23 -13.56 -16.51
N LEU A 215 1.35 -14.89 -16.47
CA LEU A 215 0.22 -15.78 -16.21
C LEU A 215 -0.38 -15.51 -14.83
N MET A 216 0.46 -15.40 -13.79
CA MET A 216 -0.01 -15.09 -12.44
C MET A 216 -0.72 -13.74 -12.37
N ILE A 217 -0.24 -12.71 -13.09
CA ILE A 217 -0.93 -11.42 -13.19
C ILE A 217 -2.35 -11.59 -13.77
N VAL A 218 -2.53 -12.39 -14.83
CA VAL A 218 -3.87 -12.65 -15.39
C VAL A 218 -4.75 -13.37 -14.36
N LEU A 219 -4.26 -14.44 -13.74
CA LEU A 219 -5.04 -15.23 -12.78
C LEU A 219 -5.46 -14.39 -11.55
N TYR A 220 -4.54 -13.61 -11.00
CA TYR A 220 -4.87 -12.72 -9.87
C TYR A 220 -5.78 -11.55 -10.29
N THR A 221 -5.74 -11.10 -11.54
CA THR A 221 -6.68 -10.09 -12.04
C THR A 221 -8.09 -10.67 -12.18
N VAL A 222 -8.23 -11.92 -12.62
CA VAL A 222 -9.53 -12.63 -12.62
C VAL A 222 -10.05 -12.80 -11.20
N ALA A 223 -9.21 -13.27 -10.28
CA ALA A 223 -9.58 -13.38 -8.86
C ALA A 223 -9.98 -12.01 -8.25
N LEU A 224 -9.26 -10.94 -8.61
CA LEU A 224 -9.58 -9.58 -8.18
C LEU A 224 -10.98 -9.15 -8.65
N ILE A 225 -11.33 -9.41 -9.91
CA ILE A 225 -12.68 -9.11 -10.42
C ILE A 225 -13.72 -9.86 -9.62
N ALA A 226 -13.52 -11.16 -9.36
CA ALA A 226 -14.46 -11.95 -8.56
C ALA A 226 -14.63 -11.38 -7.14
N VAL A 227 -13.52 -11.02 -6.47
CA VAL A 227 -13.55 -10.44 -5.13
C VAL A 227 -14.23 -9.06 -5.12
N THR A 228 -14.02 -8.24 -6.15
CA THR A 228 -14.65 -6.92 -6.24
C THR A 228 -16.15 -6.96 -6.54
N MET A 229 -16.71 -8.10 -6.88
CA MET A 229 -18.17 -8.28 -6.97
C MET A 229 -18.83 -8.57 -5.60
N LEU A 230 -18.05 -9.01 -4.61
CA LEU A 230 -18.59 -9.40 -3.30
C LEU A 230 -19.28 -8.26 -2.53
N PRO A 231 -18.80 -6.99 -2.54
CA PRO A 231 -19.53 -5.89 -1.89
C PRO A 231 -20.97 -5.75 -2.39
N PHE A 232 -21.19 -5.93 -3.69
CA PHE A 232 -22.53 -5.96 -4.26
C PHE A 232 -23.31 -7.21 -3.81
N ALA A 233 -22.69 -8.39 -3.85
CA ALA A 233 -23.33 -9.65 -3.50
C ALA A 233 -23.83 -9.68 -2.05
N ILE A 234 -23.10 -9.08 -1.10
CA ILE A 234 -23.48 -8.99 0.31
C ILE A 234 -24.32 -7.74 0.64
N ARG A 235 -24.73 -6.96 -0.38
CA ARG A 235 -25.50 -5.71 -0.25
C ARG A 235 -24.78 -4.60 0.53
N MET A 236 -23.45 -4.63 0.59
CA MET A 236 -22.63 -3.54 1.11
C MET A 236 -22.62 -2.34 0.15
N SER A 237 -22.79 -2.59 -1.16
CA SER A 237 -22.80 -1.58 -2.23
C SER A 237 -23.83 -1.93 -3.31
N GLY A 238 -24.29 -0.92 -4.04
CA GLY A 238 -25.31 -1.03 -5.07
C GLY A 238 -24.77 -1.19 -6.48
N VAL A 239 -25.65 -0.90 -7.45
CA VAL A 239 -25.42 -1.10 -8.89
C VAL A 239 -24.36 -0.13 -9.44
N LEU A 240 -24.27 1.08 -8.90
CA LEU A 240 -23.26 2.07 -9.31
C LEU A 240 -21.85 1.54 -9.09
N TYR A 241 -21.59 1.02 -7.87
CA TYR A 241 -20.33 0.35 -7.56
C TYR A 241 -20.07 -0.84 -8.49
N LEU A 242 -21.06 -1.73 -8.66
CA LEU A 242 -20.92 -2.92 -9.50
C LEU A 242 -20.52 -2.56 -10.94
N ALA A 243 -21.17 -1.55 -11.53
CA ALA A 243 -20.84 -1.09 -12.88
C ALA A 243 -19.40 -0.57 -12.96
N ALA A 244 -18.96 0.21 -11.96
CA ALA A 244 -17.59 0.69 -11.87
C ALA A 244 -16.58 -0.48 -11.70
N ALA A 245 -16.85 -1.43 -10.82
CA ALA A 245 -15.99 -2.60 -10.56
C ALA A 245 -15.81 -3.44 -11.84
N LEU A 246 -16.90 -3.73 -12.57
CA LEU A 246 -16.85 -4.48 -13.82
C LEU A 246 -16.12 -3.71 -14.93
N GLY A 247 -16.40 -2.42 -15.12
CA GLY A 247 -15.75 -1.60 -16.13
C GLY A 247 -14.24 -1.45 -15.88
N LEU A 248 -13.87 -1.10 -14.65
CA LEU A 248 -12.46 -0.99 -14.26
C LEU A 248 -11.73 -2.36 -14.33
N GLY A 249 -12.39 -3.42 -13.88
CA GLY A 249 -11.89 -4.79 -13.92
C GLY A 249 -11.67 -5.28 -15.36
N ALA A 250 -12.61 -5.03 -16.27
CA ALA A 250 -12.48 -5.40 -17.67
C ALA A 250 -11.27 -4.74 -18.35
N VAL A 251 -11.00 -3.46 -18.06
CA VAL A 251 -9.80 -2.76 -18.57
C VAL A 251 -8.53 -3.35 -17.97
N PHE A 252 -8.54 -3.69 -16.67
CA PHE A 252 -7.36 -4.31 -16.05
C PHE A 252 -7.08 -5.69 -16.65
N LEU A 253 -8.11 -6.52 -16.83
CA LEU A 253 -7.98 -7.84 -17.43
C LEU A 253 -7.50 -7.75 -18.87
N TRP A 254 -8.07 -6.85 -19.67
CA TRP A 254 -7.61 -6.61 -21.03
C TRP A 254 -6.12 -6.26 -21.10
N ARG A 255 -5.62 -5.39 -20.20
CA ARG A 255 -4.20 -5.05 -20.09
C ARG A 255 -3.36 -6.26 -19.68
N ALA A 256 -3.80 -7.03 -18.69
CA ALA A 256 -3.11 -8.21 -18.21
C ALA A 256 -2.99 -9.28 -19.31
N VAL A 257 -4.08 -9.56 -20.03
CA VAL A 257 -4.12 -10.51 -21.15
C VAL A 257 -3.26 -10.03 -22.32
N THR A 258 -3.35 -8.75 -22.68
CA THR A 258 -2.50 -8.17 -23.73
C THR A 258 -1.03 -8.28 -23.36
N MET A 259 -0.67 -8.02 -22.10
CA MET A 259 0.70 -8.15 -21.59
C MET A 259 1.17 -9.63 -21.58
N TYR A 260 0.26 -10.58 -21.36
CA TYR A 260 0.59 -12.00 -21.44
C TYR A 260 1.04 -12.40 -22.85
N PHE A 261 0.32 -12.00 -23.89
CA PHE A 261 0.61 -12.36 -25.27
C PHE A 261 1.64 -11.45 -25.96
N ARG A 262 1.59 -10.14 -25.68
CA ARG A 262 2.41 -9.09 -26.35
C ARG A 262 3.17 -8.26 -25.33
N TYR A 263 4.15 -8.89 -24.69
CA TYR A 263 4.92 -8.22 -23.64
C TYR A 263 5.77 -7.07 -24.18
N SER A 264 5.74 -5.95 -23.47
CA SER A 264 6.74 -4.89 -23.54
C SER A 264 6.87 -4.20 -22.16
N ASP A 265 8.04 -3.64 -21.86
CA ASP A 265 8.27 -2.87 -20.62
C ASP A 265 7.35 -1.66 -20.54
N ALA A 266 7.03 -1.04 -21.68
CA ALA A 266 6.08 0.07 -21.76
C ALA A 266 4.68 -0.36 -21.31
N LEU A 267 4.21 -1.53 -21.77
CA LEU A 267 2.90 -2.08 -21.40
C LEU A 267 2.87 -2.47 -19.90
N ALA A 268 3.93 -3.11 -19.40
CA ALA A 268 4.04 -3.46 -17.98
C ALA A 268 4.00 -2.20 -17.08
N ARG A 269 4.71 -1.14 -17.49
CA ARG A 269 4.68 0.16 -16.81
C ARG A 269 3.30 0.83 -16.88
N ALA A 270 2.63 0.76 -18.02
CA ALA A 270 1.29 1.30 -18.18
C ALA A 270 0.26 0.52 -17.33
N THR A 271 0.38 -0.81 -17.24
CA THR A 271 -0.45 -1.66 -16.40
C THR A 271 -0.21 -1.37 -14.92
N PHE A 272 1.03 -1.21 -14.49
CA PHE A 272 1.37 -0.77 -13.13
C PHE A 272 0.74 0.58 -12.78
N LYS A 273 0.82 1.58 -13.66
CA LYS A 273 0.19 2.88 -13.43
C LYS A 273 -1.34 2.78 -13.38
N TYR A 274 -1.91 1.99 -14.30
CA TYR A 274 -3.35 1.76 -14.33
C TYR A 274 -3.85 1.10 -13.05
N SER A 275 -3.13 0.15 -12.49
CA SER A 275 -3.54 -0.52 -11.25
C SER A 275 -3.68 0.42 -10.05
N ILE A 276 -2.90 1.51 -10.00
CA ILE A 276 -3.04 2.56 -8.97
C ILE A 276 -4.34 3.33 -9.20
N LEU A 277 -4.59 3.75 -10.45
CA LEU A 277 -5.84 4.41 -10.81
C LEU A 277 -7.06 3.50 -10.55
N TYR A 278 -6.94 2.22 -10.90
CA TYR A 278 -7.97 1.21 -10.65
C TYR A 278 -8.38 1.19 -9.17
N LEU A 279 -7.43 1.06 -8.25
CA LEU A 279 -7.72 0.99 -6.83
C LEU A 279 -8.35 2.29 -6.32
N ALA A 280 -7.80 3.44 -6.71
CA ALA A 280 -8.33 4.74 -6.33
C ALA A 280 -9.75 4.94 -6.83
N ALA A 281 -10.03 4.63 -8.09
CA ALA A 281 -11.36 4.77 -8.69
C ALA A 281 -12.37 3.78 -8.08
N LEU A 282 -11.96 2.53 -7.82
CA LEU A 282 -12.81 1.51 -7.21
C LEU A 282 -13.24 1.92 -5.79
N PHE A 283 -12.30 2.39 -4.97
CA PHE A 283 -12.61 2.85 -3.62
C PHE A 283 -13.42 4.15 -3.62
N SER A 284 -13.18 5.05 -4.58
CA SER A 284 -14.04 6.22 -4.77
C SER A 284 -15.48 5.82 -5.16
N ALA A 285 -15.63 4.80 -6.01
CA ALA A 285 -16.93 4.29 -6.39
C ALA A 285 -17.68 3.66 -5.20
N LEU A 286 -16.98 2.93 -4.31
CA LEU A 286 -17.54 2.44 -3.04
C LEU A 286 -18.09 3.58 -2.20
N LEU A 287 -17.32 4.67 -2.06
CA LEU A 287 -17.73 5.83 -1.25
C LEU A 287 -18.93 6.55 -1.85
N VAL A 288 -18.91 6.80 -3.17
CA VAL A 288 -20.00 7.47 -3.85
C VAL A 288 -21.28 6.64 -3.79
N ASP A 289 -21.18 5.33 -4.03
CA ASP A 289 -22.33 4.43 -3.98
C ASP A 289 -22.93 4.32 -2.56
N HIS A 290 -22.09 4.35 -1.53
CA HIS A 290 -22.51 4.31 -0.12
C HIS A 290 -23.43 5.47 0.27
N TYR A 291 -23.17 6.68 -0.26
CA TYR A 291 -23.99 7.86 0.03
C TYR A 291 -25.07 8.14 -1.03
N TRP A 292 -25.11 7.34 -2.11
CA TRP A 292 -26.14 7.45 -3.14
C TRP A 292 -27.37 6.57 -2.84
N GLN A 293 -27.20 5.53 -2.03
CA GLN A 293 -28.29 4.64 -1.60
C GLN A 293 -29.13 5.30 -0.49
#